data_d26e558c8e4248ef5fd0c34da1bbac7e
#
_entry.id   d26e558c8e4248ef5fd0c34da1bbac7e
#
_cell.length_a   1.000
_cell.length_b   1.000
_cell.length_c   1.000
_cell.angle_alpha   90.00
_cell.angle_beta   90.00
_cell.angle_gamma   90.00
#
_symmetry.space_group_name_H-M   'P 1'
#
loop_
_entity.id
_entity.type
_entity.pdbx_description
1 polymer ?
#
loop_
_entity_poly.entity_id
_entity_poly.type
_entity_poly.pdbx_seq_one_letter_code
_entity_poly.pdbx_strand_id
1 'polypeptide(L)'
;RGRVLAVCIQIELQLDSLLRHLFFPEHFLKIDQAKTELKVSDLSSMFLYEVIKDLGFSGKYKIFKKLSTQHKLLEDRDCKMLLVDLDEVRKVRNLFAHSAISFVPAGNPPNQTLRPEGYSEGKRIILDQKYILNCEKLFSQTIQLMDALQKAITRIEQ
;
A
#
# COMPACT_ATOMS: atom_id res chain seq x y z
N ARG A 1 -9.30 4.44 -14.74
CA ARG A 1 -9.00 5.20 -13.50
C ARG A 1 -9.55 4.50 -12.27
N GLY A 2 -10.85 4.21 -12.22
CA GLY A 2 -11.49 3.60 -11.07
C GLY A 2 -10.87 2.26 -10.66
N ARG A 3 -10.60 1.36 -11.60
CA ARG A 3 -9.99 0.04 -11.31
C ARG A 3 -8.60 0.17 -10.67
N VAL A 4 -7.75 1.06 -11.18
CA VAL A 4 -6.41 1.28 -10.61
C VAL A 4 -6.52 1.82 -9.17
N LEU A 5 -7.38 2.79 -8.93
CA LEU A 5 -7.60 3.34 -7.58
C LEU A 5 -8.17 2.29 -6.63
N ALA A 6 -9.09 1.44 -7.07
CA ALA A 6 -9.65 0.37 -6.24
C ALA A 6 -8.56 -0.60 -5.76
N VAL A 7 -7.64 -1.00 -6.63
CA VAL A 7 -6.51 -1.85 -6.24
C VAL A 7 -5.54 -1.13 -5.29
N CYS A 8 -5.26 0.16 -5.53
CA CYS A 8 -4.45 0.94 -4.60
C CYS A 8 -5.08 1.02 -3.19
N ILE A 9 -6.41 1.18 -3.11
CA ILE A 9 -7.14 1.17 -1.84
C ILE A 9 -7.06 -0.21 -1.18
N GLN A 10 -7.17 -1.30 -1.93
CA GLN A 10 -7.01 -2.65 -1.40
C GLN A 10 -5.61 -2.86 -0.80
N ILE A 11 -4.56 -2.41 -1.48
CA ILE A 11 -3.18 -2.46 -0.97
C ILE A 11 -3.05 -1.61 0.31
N GLU A 12 -3.68 -0.44 0.36
CA GLU A 12 -3.70 0.40 1.55
C GLU A 12 -4.35 -0.29 2.76
N LEU A 13 -5.47 -1.00 2.54
CA LEU A 13 -6.15 -1.78 3.59
C LEU A 13 -5.30 -2.98 4.07
N GLN A 14 -4.60 -3.64 3.16
CA GLN A 14 -3.64 -4.69 3.56
C GLN A 14 -2.47 -4.13 4.36
N LEU A 15 -1.97 -2.94 4.00
CA LEU A 15 -0.93 -2.25 4.76
C LEU A 15 -1.41 -1.92 6.18
N ASP A 16 -2.68 -1.52 6.35
CA ASP A 16 -3.27 -1.33 7.68
C ASP A 16 -3.27 -2.62 8.50
N SER A 17 -3.65 -3.74 7.88
CA SER A 17 -3.61 -5.05 8.54
C SER A 17 -2.19 -5.40 8.97
N LEU A 18 -1.21 -5.22 8.09
CA LEU A 18 0.20 -5.49 8.38
C LEU A 18 0.76 -4.61 9.50
N LEU A 19 0.43 -3.32 9.50
CA LEU A 19 0.82 -2.39 10.56
C LEU A 19 0.24 -2.81 11.92
N ARG A 20 -1.00 -3.27 11.95
CA ARG A 20 -1.62 -3.76 13.20
C ARG A 20 -0.89 -4.97 13.75
N HIS A 21 -0.52 -5.93 12.92
CA HIS A 21 0.25 -7.10 13.36
C HIS A 21 1.63 -6.70 13.90
N LEU A 22 2.29 -5.72 13.28
CA LEU A 22 3.58 -5.23 13.75
C LEU A 22 3.52 -4.43 15.05
N PHE A 23 2.40 -3.72 15.30
CA PHE A 23 2.22 -2.97 16.55
C PHE A 23 1.70 -3.82 17.71
N PHE A 24 0.89 -4.85 17.40
CA PHE A 24 0.14 -5.62 18.40
C PHE A 24 0.20 -7.12 18.11
N PRO A 25 1.39 -7.73 18.16
CA PRO A 25 1.52 -9.15 17.88
C PRO A 25 0.66 -10.03 18.78
N GLU A 26 0.44 -9.63 20.05
CA GLU A 26 -0.30 -10.43 21.04
C GLU A 26 -1.83 -10.34 20.92
N HIS A 27 -2.38 -9.31 20.26
CA HIS A 27 -3.83 -9.08 20.22
C HIS A 27 -4.59 -9.94 19.21
N PHE A 28 -3.91 -10.45 18.19
CA PHE A 28 -4.56 -11.32 17.20
C PHE A 28 -4.66 -12.78 17.65
N LEU A 29 -3.99 -13.17 18.74
CA LEU A 29 -3.93 -14.55 19.22
C LEU A 29 -4.99 -14.91 20.28
N LYS A 30 -5.65 -13.94 20.92
CA LYS A 30 -6.61 -14.23 22.01
C LYS A 30 -7.78 -13.24 22.01
N ILE A 31 -8.69 -13.36 21.07
CA ILE A 31 -10.09 -12.99 21.31
C ILE A 31 -10.70 -14.21 22.00
N ASP A 32 -10.36 -14.39 23.26
CA ASP A 32 -11.11 -15.29 24.15
C ASP A 32 -12.39 -14.56 24.54
N GLN A 33 -13.52 -15.03 24.01
CA GLN A 33 -14.86 -14.39 24.10
C GLN A 33 -15.42 -14.28 25.53
N ALA A 34 -14.62 -14.50 26.55
CA ALA A 34 -15.11 -14.72 27.91
C ALA A 34 -14.72 -13.68 28.97
N LYS A 35 -13.99 -12.60 28.70
CA LYS A 35 -13.68 -11.62 29.75
C LYS A 35 -13.87 -10.17 29.35
N THR A 36 -14.90 -9.56 29.90
CA THR A 36 -15.41 -8.19 29.70
C THR A 36 -14.58 -7.09 30.39
N GLU A 37 -13.32 -7.28 30.68
CA GLU A 37 -12.45 -6.21 31.22
C GLU A 37 -11.49 -5.72 30.16
N LEU A 38 -11.76 -4.51 29.63
CA LEU A 38 -10.85 -3.76 28.76
C LEU A 38 -9.55 -3.47 29.51
N LYS A 39 -8.46 -4.15 29.16
CA LYS A 39 -7.13 -3.85 29.68
C LYS A 39 -6.60 -2.54 29.06
N VAL A 40 -5.69 -1.87 29.75
CA VAL A 40 -5.04 -0.63 29.25
C VAL A 40 -4.37 -0.88 27.87
N SER A 41 -3.87 -2.09 27.62
CA SER A 41 -3.38 -2.55 26.31
C SER A 41 -4.43 -2.44 25.19
N ASP A 42 -5.71 -2.68 25.51
CA ASP A 42 -6.80 -2.65 24.53
C ASP A 42 -7.16 -1.22 24.15
N LEU A 43 -7.12 -0.28 25.11
CA LEU A 43 -7.32 1.15 24.85
C LEU A 43 -6.20 1.74 23.99
N SER A 44 -4.94 1.37 24.26
CA SER A 44 -3.80 1.81 23.43
C SER A 44 -3.90 1.27 22.01
N SER A 45 -4.34 0.02 21.87
CA SER A 45 -4.57 -0.62 20.58
C SER A 45 -5.70 0.04 19.79
N MET A 46 -6.81 0.35 20.45
CA MET A 46 -7.95 1.05 19.85
C MET A 46 -7.54 2.47 19.40
N PHE A 47 -6.81 3.20 20.26
CA PHE A 47 -6.33 4.54 19.94
C PHE A 47 -5.39 4.54 18.71
N LEU A 48 -4.39 3.64 18.70
CA LEU A 48 -3.48 3.54 17.55
C LEU A 48 -4.19 3.07 16.29
N TYR A 49 -5.20 2.20 16.42
CA TYR A 49 -6.03 1.78 15.30
C TYR A 49 -6.75 2.97 14.66
N GLU A 50 -7.41 3.81 15.45
CA GLU A 50 -8.10 4.99 14.94
C GLU A 50 -7.10 5.98 14.30
N VAL A 51 -5.92 6.18 14.91
CA VAL A 51 -4.86 7.03 14.33
C VAL A 51 -4.36 6.47 12.98
N ILE A 52 -4.10 5.16 12.89
CA ILE A 52 -3.62 4.55 11.64
C ILE A 52 -4.70 4.63 10.56
N LYS A 53 -5.96 4.38 10.91
CA LYS A 53 -7.09 4.43 9.98
C LYS A 53 -7.21 5.80 9.30
N ASP A 54 -6.98 6.88 10.04
CA ASP A 54 -7.09 8.25 9.53
C ASP A 54 -5.86 8.72 8.75
N LEU A 55 -4.77 7.96 8.80
CA LEU A 55 -3.58 8.24 7.99
C LEU A 55 -3.83 7.87 6.53
N GLY A 56 -3.52 8.78 5.62
CA GLY A 56 -3.43 8.44 4.20
C GLY A 56 -2.23 7.52 3.90
N PHE A 57 -2.22 6.92 2.70
CA PHE A 57 -1.21 5.97 2.25
C PHE A 57 0.24 6.40 2.57
N SER A 58 0.57 7.67 2.34
CA SER A 58 1.93 8.21 2.61
C SER A 58 2.31 8.15 4.09
N GLY A 59 1.35 8.38 4.99
CA GLY A 59 1.57 8.27 6.44
C GLY A 59 1.81 6.83 6.84
N LYS A 60 0.97 5.91 6.38
CA LYS A 60 1.08 4.47 6.62
C LYS A 60 2.41 3.90 6.10
N TYR A 61 2.81 4.27 4.89
CA TYR A 61 4.11 3.90 4.33
C TYR A 61 5.29 4.35 5.19
N LYS A 62 5.27 5.60 5.67
CA LYS A 62 6.34 6.13 6.54
C LYS A 62 6.44 5.35 7.86
N ILE A 63 5.30 5.02 8.47
CA ILE A 63 5.26 4.21 9.69
C ILE A 63 5.80 2.82 9.42
N PHE A 64 5.33 2.16 8.36
CA PHE A 64 5.79 0.82 7.99
C PHE A 64 7.31 0.80 7.78
N LYS A 65 7.86 1.77 7.03
CA LYS A 65 9.30 1.92 6.83
C LYS A 65 10.06 2.04 8.15
N LYS A 66 9.57 2.86 9.09
CA LYS A 66 10.18 3.04 10.41
C LYS A 66 10.16 1.76 11.23
N LEU A 67 9.02 1.07 11.28
CA LEU A 67 8.86 -0.20 12.00
C LEU A 67 9.75 -1.29 11.40
N SER A 68 9.79 -1.41 10.08
CA SER A 68 10.65 -2.37 9.39
C SER A 68 12.13 -2.18 9.75
N THR A 69 12.56 -0.93 9.96
CA THR A 69 13.92 -0.63 10.43
C THR A 69 14.10 -1.06 11.90
N GLN A 70 13.15 -0.72 12.78
CA GLN A 70 13.23 -1.03 14.21
C GLN A 70 13.22 -2.54 14.50
N HIS A 71 12.39 -3.30 13.78
CA HIS A 71 12.27 -4.75 13.91
C HIS A 71 13.27 -5.53 13.06
N LYS A 72 14.26 -4.84 12.45
CA LYS A 72 15.28 -5.44 11.56
C LYS A 72 14.71 -6.22 10.36
N LEU A 73 13.45 -5.99 10.01
CA LEU A 73 12.82 -6.61 8.84
C LEU A 73 13.50 -6.20 7.53
N LEU A 74 14.25 -5.10 7.55
CA LEU A 74 15.03 -4.63 6.38
C LEU A 74 16.23 -5.53 6.02
N GLU A 75 16.59 -6.48 6.85
CA GLU A 75 17.59 -7.50 6.49
C GLU A 75 17.01 -8.50 5.50
N ASP A 76 15.70 -8.69 5.52
CA ASP A 76 14.98 -9.51 4.56
C ASP A 76 14.88 -8.82 3.18
N ARG A 77 15.25 -9.56 2.13
CA ARG A 77 15.16 -9.12 0.75
C ARG A 77 13.73 -8.74 0.35
N ASP A 78 12.76 -9.54 0.78
CA ASP A 78 11.36 -9.37 0.41
C ASP A 78 10.77 -8.11 1.06
N CYS A 79 11.16 -7.79 2.29
CA CYS A 79 10.77 -6.55 2.96
C CYS A 79 11.37 -5.32 2.26
N LYS A 80 12.63 -5.38 1.78
CA LYS A 80 13.24 -4.31 0.99
C LYS A 80 12.49 -4.09 -0.32
N MET A 81 12.16 -5.17 -1.03
CA MET A 81 11.40 -5.10 -2.27
C MET A 81 10.01 -4.52 -2.02
N LEU A 82 9.33 -4.97 -0.95
CA LEU A 82 8.01 -4.45 -0.57
C LEU A 82 8.03 -2.93 -0.32
N LEU A 83 9.06 -2.41 0.34
CA LEU A 83 9.17 -0.96 0.57
C LEU A 83 9.33 -0.17 -0.73
N VAL A 84 10.08 -0.69 -1.69
CA VAL A 84 10.22 -0.08 -3.02
C VAL A 84 8.87 -0.10 -3.75
N ASP A 85 8.21 -1.25 -3.78
CA ASP A 85 6.93 -1.44 -4.45
C ASP A 85 5.83 -0.56 -3.84
N LEU A 86 5.76 -0.45 -2.51
CA LEU A 86 4.80 0.43 -1.83
C LEU A 86 5.02 1.91 -2.16
N ASP A 87 6.28 2.36 -2.34
CA ASP A 87 6.56 3.74 -2.78
C ASP A 87 6.07 3.98 -4.22
N GLU A 88 6.28 3.01 -5.11
CA GLU A 88 5.76 3.08 -6.48
C GLU A 88 4.22 3.04 -6.52
N VAL A 89 3.57 2.18 -5.73
CA VAL A 89 2.10 2.15 -5.58
C VAL A 89 1.58 3.50 -5.11
N ARG A 90 2.26 4.14 -4.14
CA ARG A 90 1.93 5.49 -3.66
C ARG A 90 1.97 6.52 -4.79
N LYS A 91 3.00 6.49 -5.64
CA LYS A 91 3.13 7.38 -6.81
C LYS A 91 2.03 7.15 -7.82
N VAL A 92 1.73 5.88 -8.15
CA VAL A 92 0.61 5.51 -9.03
C VAL A 92 -0.71 6.00 -8.47
N ARG A 93 -0.98 5.76 -7.17
CA ARG A 93 -2.20 6.25 -6.51
C ARG A 93 -2.34 7.78 -6.63
N ASN A 94 -1.27 8.50 -6.33
CA ASN A 94 -1.28 9.96 -6.40
C ASN A 94 -1.53 10.46 -7.83
N LEU A 95 -0.91 9.83 -8.83
CA LEU A 95 -1.15 10.14 -10.23
C LEU A 95 -2.63 9.98 -10.59
N PHE A 96 -3.24 8.85 -10.23
CA PHE A 96 -4.64 8.58 -10.57
C PHE A 96 -5.65 9.31 -9.67
N ALA A 97 -5.31 9.63 -8.43
CA ALA A 97 -6.20 10.33 -7.51
C ALA A 97 -6.24 11.86 -7.76
N HIS A 98 -5.07 12.46 -7.94
CA HIS A 98 -4.91 13.91 -7.85
C HIS A 98 -4.51 14.58 -9.16
N SER A 99 -3.93 13.84 -10.14
CA SER A 99 -3.53 14.44 -11.40
C SER A 99 -4.69 14.60 -12.37
N ALA A 100 -4.70 15.72 -13.07
CA ALA A 100 -5.52 15.87 -14.25
C ALA A 100 -5.01 14.93 -15.35
N ILE A 101 -5.88 14.02 -15.81
CA ILE A 101 -5.58 13.19 -16.97
C ILE A 101 -6.10 13.92 -18.21
N SER A 102 -5.20 14.30 -19.09
CA SER A 102 -5.50 14.93 -20.38
C SER A 102 -5.38 13.91 -21.52
N PHE A 103 -6.15 14.13 -22.57
CA PHE A 103 -6.06 13.36 -23.79
C PHE A 103 -5.35 14.21 -24.85
N VAL A 104 -4.17 13.79 -25.25
CA VAL A 104 -3.33 14.53 -26.18
C VAL A 104 -3.31 13.81 -27.52
N PRO A 105 -3.48 14.53 -28.63
CA PRO A 105 -3.36 13.96 -29.97
C PRO A 105 -1.99 13.32 -30.17
N ALA A 106 -1.96 12.08 -30.66
CA ALA A 106 -0.74 11.33 -30.98
C ALA A 106 -0.81 10.78 -32.40
N GLY A 107 0.29 10.84 -33.14
CA GLY A 107 0.36 10.47 -34.56
C GLY A 107 0.05 11.62 -35.50
N ASN A 108 0.18 11.35 -36.79
CA ASN A 108 -0.08 12.31 -37.87
C ASN A 108 -1.46 12.06 -38.50
N PRO A 109 -2.17 13.11 -38.97
CA PRO A 109 -3.38 12.91 -39.76
C PRO A 109 -3.09 12.05 -41.01
N PRO A 110 -4.03 11.16 -41.41
CA PRO A 110 -5.36 10.93 -40.89
C PRO A 110 -5.44 9.94 -39.71
N ASN A 111 -4.31 9.35 -39.27
CA ASN A 111 -4.26 8.28 -38.24
C ASN A 111 -4.03 8.84 -36.82
N GLN A 112 -4.53 10.03 -36.55
CA GLN A 112 -4.39 10.65 -35.24
C GLN A 112 -5.25 9.93 -34.20
N THR A 113 -4.63 9.50 -33.08
CA THR A 113 -5.29 8.89 -31.92
C THR A 113 -5.17 9.80 -30.70
N LEU A 114 -6.07 9.64 -29.74
CA LEU A 114 -5.98 10.34 -28.46
C LEU A 114 -5.21 9.47 -27.45
N ARG A 115 -4.14 10.01 -26.90
CA ARG A 115 -3.31 9.35 -25.91
C ARG A 115 -3.55 9.95 -24.52
N PRO A 116 -3.94 9.16 -23.52
CA PRO A 116 -4.09 9.65 -22.16
C PRO A 116 -2.72 9.92 -21.52
N GLU A 117 -2.60 11.04 -20.86
CA GLU A 117 -1.40 11.50 -20.17
C GLU A 117 -1.74 12.08 -18.81
N GLY A 118 -0.83 11.88 -17.84
CA GLY A 118 -0.90 12.47 -16.51
C GLY A 118 0.44 13.07 -16.10
N TYR A 119 0.47 13.73 -14.96
CA TYR A 119 1.68 14.30 -14.39
C TYR A 119 1.92 13.73 -12.99
N SER A 120 3.13 13.26 -12.73
CA SER A 120 3.57 12.86 -11.41
C SER A 120 4.95 13.41 -11.12
N GLU A 121 5.10 14.06 -9.98
CA GLU A 121 6.37 14.66 -9.53
C GLU A 121 7.00 15.59 -10.59
N GLY A 122 6.15 16.38 -11.29
CA GLY A 122 6.58 17.27 -12.37
C GLY A 122 6.93 16.59 -13.69
N LYS A 123 6.78 15.27 -13.80
CA LYS A 123 7.06 14.51 -15.02
C LYS A 123 5.76 14.12 -15.71
N ARG A 124 5.78 14.24 -17.04
CA ARG A 124 4.71 13.76 -17.93
C ARG A 124 4.78 12.23 -18.03
N ILE A 125 3.66 11.58 -17.82
CA ILE A 125 3.53 10.12 -17.87
C ILE A 125 2.49 9.77 -18.93
N ILE A 126 2.86 8.89 -19.85
CA ILE A 126 1.96 8.33 -20.85
C ILE A 126 1.23 7.16 -20.20
N LEU A 127 -0.11 7.21 -20.19
CA LEU A 127 -0.97 6.20 -19.59
C LEU A 127 -1.46 5.21 -20.65
N ASP A 128 -0.51 4.63 -21.39
CA ASP A 128 -0.80 3.61 -22.40
C ASP A 128 -1.05 2.21 -21.79
N GLN A 129 -1.36 1.26 -22.65
CA GLN A 129 -1.59 -0.12 -22.25
C GLN A 129 -0.38 -0.72 -21.52
N LYS A 130 0.84 -0.39 -21.96
CA LYS A 130 2.09 -0.86 -21.34
C LYS A 130 2.20 -0.34 -19.90
N TYR A 131 1.87 0.95 -19.68
CA TYR A 131 1.86 1.53 -18.34
C TYR A 131 0.87 0.81 -17.41
N ILE A 132 -0.36 0.55 -17.89
CA ILE A 132 -1.39 -0.15 -17.12
C ILE A 132 -0.94 -1.58 -16.79
N LEU A 133 -0.37 -2.31 -17.74
CA LEU A 133 0.17 -3.66 -17.49
C LEU A 133 1.30 -3.65 -16.46
N ASN A 134 2.16 -2.64 -16.48
CA ASN A 134 3.21 -2.48 -15.47
C ASN A 134 2.61 -2.20 -14.07
N CYS A 135 1.56 -1.39 -13.98
CA CYS A 135 0.84 -1.19 -12.72
C CYS A 135 0.22 -2.50 -12.20
N GLU A 136 -0.38 -3.30 -13.07
CA GLU A 136 -0.97 -4.59 -12.68
C GLU A 136 0.08 -5.57 -12.15
N LYS A 137 1.27 -5.62 -12.77
CA LYS A 137 2.40 -6.43 -12.28
C LYS A 137 2.89 -5.94 -10.92
N LEU A 138 3.10 -4.63 -10.78
CA LEU A 138 3.49 -4.00 -9.51
C LEU A 138 2.51 -4.34 -8.40
N PHE A 139 1.21 -4.19 -8.64
CA PHE A 139 0.17 -4.46 -7.65
C PHE A 139 0.16 -5.93 -7.23
N SER A 140 0.23 -6.85 -8.20
CA SER A 140 0.27 -8.30 -7.93
C SER A 140 1.48 -8.68 -7.08
N GLN A 141 2.66 -8.16 -7.42
CA GLN A 141 3.89 -8.38 -6.67
C GLN A 141 3.81 -7.80 -5.25
N THR A 142 3.31 -6.58 -5.11
CA THR A 142 3.14 -5.92 -3.79
C THR A 142 2.23 -6.76 -2.88
N ILE A 143 1.09 -7.22 -3.38
CA ILE A 143 0.15 -8.06 -2.63
C ILE A 143 0.82 -9.36 -2.19
N GLN A 144 1.52 -10.05 -3.09
CA GLN A 144 2.22 -11.29 -2.77
C GLN A 144 3.29 -11.11 -1.68
N LEU A 145 4.06 -10.02 -1.75
CA LEU A 145 5.08 -9.71 -0.74
C LEU A 145 4.45 -9.38 0.62
N MET A 146 3.32 -8.65 0.63
CA MET A 146 2.59 -8.35 1.87
C MET A 146 2.03 -9.63 2.52
N ASP A 147 1.44 -10.52 1.72
CA ASP A 147 0.92 -11.80 2.20
C ASP A 147 2.04 -12.70 2.76
N ALA A 148 3.20 -12.73 2.09
CA ALA A 148 4.37 -13.47 2.54
C ALA A 148 4.90 -12.93 3.87
N LEU A 149 5.03 -11.60 3.99
CA LEU A 149 5.50 -10.95 5.21
C LEU A 149 4.51 -11.15 6.37
N GLN A 150 3.22 -11.04 6.12
CA GLN A 150 2.19 -11.29 7.14
C GLN A 150 2.25 -12.73 7.66
N LYS A 151 2.40 -13.71 6.78
CA LYS A 151 2.58 -15.12 7.17
C LYS A 151 3.87 -15.34 7.97
N ALA A 152 4.95 -14.67 7.61
CA ALA A 152 6.22 -14.76 8.33
C ALA A 152 6.10 -14.20 9.77
N ILE A 153 5.45 -13.04 9.93
CA ILE A 153 5.20 -12.43 11.25
C ILE A 153 4.35 -13.37 12.11
N THR A 154 3.26 -13.89 11.59
CA THR A 154 2.36 -14.80 12.33
C THR A 154 3.05 -16.12 12.75
N ARG A 155 4.05 -16.61 12.01
CA ARG A 155 4.80 -17.81 12.37
C ARG A 155 5.82 -17.60 13.49
N ILE A 156 6.35 -16.40 13.65
CA ILE A 156 7.31 -16.07 14.71
C ILE A 156 6.61 -16.02 16.07
N GLU A 157 5.30 -15.83 16.09
CA GLU A 157 4.46 -15.69 17.28
C GLU A 157 3.90 -17.04 17.79
N GLN A 158 4.11 -18.14 17.08
CA GLN A 158 3.76 -19.51 17.49
C GLN A 158 4.95 -20.24 18.13
#